data_30ad0143ca54661ab5fbf691cc5757f0
#
_entry.id   30ad0143ca54661ab5fbf691cc5757f0
#
_cell.length_a   1.000
_cell.length_b   1.000
_cell.length_c   1.000
_cell.angle_alpha   90.00
_cell.angle_beta   90.00
_cell.angle_gamma   90.00
#
_symmetry.space_group_name_H-M   'P 1'
#
loop_
_entity.id
_entity.type
_entity.pdbx_description
1 polymer ?
#
loop_
_entity_poly.entity_id
_entity_poly.type
_entity_poly.pdbx_seq_one_letter_code
_entity_poly.pdbx_strand_id
1 'polypeptide(L)'
;MKMLPKNASDPEQIVQAIYDVEEATAQALQIILERKTIKPKNRDSLIRFLQILVARHPSKRCRRGSAELLINFDDHWSSNLSLSSQEGSKLLESVAEENHWICGKEVPRGYWLFCRGSKSETRGFSCGLWVLMHSLTVRIGDGESQSTFTSICDFIHNFFICEECRKHFYEMCSSVSAPFRTARELSLWLWSTHNKVNMRLMKEEKDMGTGDPLFPKVTWPPNQLCPSCYRSSKVTDGAVDWNEDAVYQFLVNYYGKKLVSSYKETYMESLQQQEKKIVSEDSSISNAASVPIGAALGVAIASCTFGALACFWRAQQKNRKQRKNWN
;
A
#
# COMPACT_ATOMS: atom_id res chain seq x y z
N MET A 1 -25.37 4.36 -1.30
CA MET A 1 -25.25 4.04 0.13
C MET A 1 -24.74 2.61 0.25
N LYS A 2 -23.41 2.38 0.23
CA LYS A 2 -22.81 1.06 0.49
C LYS A 2 -22.52 0.98 2.00
N MET A 3 -23.53 0.60 2.76
CA MET A 3 -23.35 0.16 4.14
C MET A 3 -22.47 -1.09 4.15
N LEU A 4 -21.88 -1.42 5.30
CA LEU A 4 -21.03 -2.60 5.61
C LEU A 4 -20.96 -3.65 4.50
N PRO A 5 -19.81 -4.25 4.22
CA PRO A 5 -19.66 -5.24 3.16
C PRO A 5 -20.76 -6.31 3.29
N LYS A 6 -21.62 -6.40 2.29
CA LYS A 6 -22.71 -7.40 2.29
C LYS A 6 -22.19 -8.83 2.21
N ASN A 7 -20.93 -8.99 1.78
CA ASN A 7 -20.29 -10.28 1.67
C ASN A 7 -18.76 -10.11 1.82
N ALA A 8 -18.16 -10.85 2.76
CA ALA A 8 -16.70 -10.89 2.93
C ALA A 8 -15.93 -11.41 1.69
N SER A 9 -16.64 -11.85 0.67
CA SER A 9 -16.11 -12.38 -0.59
C SER A 9 -16.31 -11.45 -1.78
N ASP A 10 -16.80 -10.21 -1.57
CA ASP A 10 -16.98 -9.26 -2.66
C ASP A 10 -15.59 -8.83 -3.21
N PRO A 11 -15.24 -9.19 -4.46
CA PRO A 11 -13.94 -8.89 -5.04
C PRO A 11 -13.64 -7.38 -5.08
N GLU A 12 -14.65 -6.55 -5.36
CA GLU A 12 -14.48 -5.10 -5.41
C GLU A 12 -14.06 -4.53 -4.07
N GLN A 13 -14.64 -5.00 -2.96
CA GLN A 13 -14.28 -4.56 -1.63
C GLN A 13 -12.87 -4.98 -1.22
N ILE A 14 -12.45 -6.17 -1.65
CA ILE A 14 -11.10 -6.67 -1.40
C ILE A 14 -10.06 -5.82 -2.13
N VAL A 15 -10.33 -5.45 -3.38
CA VAL A 15 -9.46 -4.55 -4.15
C VAL A 15 -9.39 -3.17 -3.49
N GLN A 16 -10.52 -2.63 -3.05
CA GLN A 16 -10.57 -1.36 -2.31
C GLN A 16 -9.77 -1.42 -1.00
N ALA A 17 -9.81 -2.55 -0.29
CA ALA A 17 -9.03 -2.74 0.94
C ALA A 17 -7.52 -2.81 0.69
N ILE A 18 -7.06 -3.43 -0.40
CA ILE A 18 -5.63 -3.40 -0.77
C ILE A 18 -5.17 -1.99 -1.09
N TYR A 19 -5.97 -1.25 -1.83
CA TYR A 19 -5.69 0.15 -2.13
C TYR A 19 -5.48 0.95 -0.85
N ASP A 20 -6.37 0.80 0.13
CA ASP A 20 -6.27 1.49 1.40
C ASP A 20 -5.08 1.03 2.25
N VAL A 21 -4.66 -0.24 2.12
CA VAL A 21 -3.44 -0.75 2.76
C VAL A 21 -2.19 -0.11 2.14
N GLU A 22 -2.15 0.05 0.82
CA GLU A 22 -1.07 0.76 0.13
C GLU A 22 -1.03 2.23 0.56
N GLU A 23 -2.17 2.90 0.61
CA GLU A 23 -2.29 4.28 1.06
C GLU A 23 -1.88 4.44 2.52
N ALA A 24 -2.32 3.56 3.42
CA ALA A 24 -1.93 3.58 4.82
C ALA A 24 -0.42 3.41 5.02
N THR A 25 0.20 2.51 4.24
CA THR A 25 1.65 2.29 4.28
C THR A 25 2.41 3.53 3.83
N ALA A 26 1.98 4.13 2.74
CA ALA A 26 2.59 5.33 2.20
C ALA A 26 2.40 6.54 3.13
N GLN A 27 1.19 6.74 3.65
CA GLN A 27 0.90 7.83 4.58
C GLN A 27 1.65 7.66 5.91
N ALA A 28 1.82 6.43 6.41
CA ALA A 28 2.62 6.17 7.61
C ALA A 28 4.05 6.67 7.45
N LEU A 29 4.70 6.37 6.33
CA LEU A 29 6.05 6.85 6.06
C LEU A 29 6.10 8.35 5.83
N GLN A 30 5.15 8.91 5.10
CA GLN A 30 5.05 10.35 4.91
C GLN A 30 4.96 11.09 6.26
N ILE A 31 4.11 10.62 7.18
CA ILE A 31 3.98 11.20 8.53
C ILE A 31 5.30 11.13 9.30
N ILE A 32 6.02 10.00 9.21
CA ILE A 32 7.32 9.83 9.86
C ILE A 32 8.33 10.83 9.34
N LEU A 33 8.38 11.03 8.02
CA LEU A 33 9.27 11.97 7.34
C LEU A 33 8.94 13.42 7.67
N GLU A 34 7.69 13.83 7.48
CA GLU A 34 7.22 15.21 7.73
C GLU A 34 7.43 15.65 9.19
N ARG A 35 7.18 14.75 10.13
CA ARG A 35 7.33 15.05 11.56
C ARG A 35 8.76 14.86 12.06
N LYS A 36 9.69 14.45 11.22
CA LYS A 36 11.09 14.19 11.61
C LYS A 36 11.19 13.35 12.89
N THR A 37 10.35 12.31 12.96
CA THR A 37 10.22 11.49 14.18
C THR A 37 11.32 10.45 14.33
N ILE A 38 12.14 10.24 13.30
CA ILE A 38 13.25 9.27 13.35
C ILE A 38 14.37 9.85 14.19
N LYS A 39 14.64 9.17 15.29
CA LYS A 39 15.72 9.48 16.25
C LYS A 39 16.58 8.24 16.40
N PRO A 40 17.86 8.37 16.83
CA PRO A 40 18.71 7.19 17.04
C PRO A 40 18.06 6.09 17.86
N LYS A 41 17.31 6.44 18.90
CA LYS A 41 16.65 5.49 19.81
C LYS A 41 15.50 4.68 19.21
N ASN A 42 14.86 5.14 18.12
CA ASN A 42 13.71 4.47 17.49
C ASN A 42 13.98 4.02 16.04
N ARG A 43 15.21 4.20 15.58
CA ARG A 43 15.66 3.81 14.24
C ARG A 43 15.44 2.32 13.99
N ASP A 44 15.86 1.48 14.93
CA ASP A 44 15.70 0.03 14.82
C ASP A 44 14.25 -0.42 14.79
N SER A 45 13.35 0.31 15.43
CA SER A 45 11.91 0.03 15.37
C SER A 45 11.36 0.22 13.96
N LEU A 46 11.82 1.25 13.24
CA LEU A 46 11.44 1.46 11.84
C LEU A 46 12.04 0.40 10.92
N ILE A 47 13.31 0.06 11.11
CA ILE A 47 13.99 -1.00 10.34
C ILE A 47 13.23 -2.33 10.49
N ARG A 48 12.91 -2.76 11.70
CA ARG A 48 12.14 -3.99 11.94
C ARG A 48 10.76 -3.95 11.28
N PHE A 49 10.08 -2.82 11.33
CA PHE A 49 8.78 -2.68 10.67
C PHE A 49 8.90 -2.77 9.15
N LEU A 50 9.89 -2.11 8.55
CA LEU A 50 10.18 -2.22 7.10
C LEU A 50 10.51 -3.66 6.70
N GLN A 51 11.27 -4.41 7.50
CA GLN A 51 11.56 -5.83 7.26
C GLN A 51 10.29 -6.67 7.16
N ILE A 52 9.32 -6.43 8.04
CA ILE A 52 8.02 -7.12 7.97
C ILE A 52 7.24 -6.70 6.73
N LEU A 53 7.25 -5.44 6.35
CA LEU A 53 6.62 -4.97 5.11
C LEU A 53 7.24 -5.65 3.88
N VAL A 54 8.57 -5.75 3.81
CA VAL A 54 9.28 -6.49 2.74
C VAL A 54 8.82 -7.93 2.65
N ALA A 55 8.72 -8.60 3.80
CA ALA A 55 8.41 -10.02 3.83
C ALA A 55 6.91 -10.33 3.62
N ARG A 56 6.01 -9.53 4.23
CA ARG A 56 4.62 -9.92 4.47
C ARG A 56 3.55 -8.95 3.96
N HIS A 57 3.93 -7.76 3.45
CA HIS A 57 2.95 -6.82 2.92
C HIS A 57 2.13 -7.44 1.77
N PRO A 58 0.78 -7.29 1.74
CA PRO A 58 -0.06 -7.89 0.71
C PRO A 58 0.28 -7.39 -0.70
N SER A 59 0.60 -6.10 -0.86
CA SER A 59 0.99 -5.53 -2.15
C SER A 59 2.45 -5.81 -2.49
N LYS A 60 2.68 -6.33 -3.71
CA LYS A 60 4.04 -6.55 -4.25
C LYS A 60 4.79 -5.23 -4.44
N ARG A 61 4.08 -4.15 -4.78
CA ARG A 61 4.68 -2.81 -4.98
C ARG A 61 5.25 -2.30 -3.66
N CYS A 62 4.46 -2.34 -2.59
CA CYS A 62 4.92 -1.92 -1.27
C CYS A 62 6.06 -2.79 -0.74
N ARG A 63 6.05 -4.12 -0.99
CA ARG A 63 7.19 -4.97 -0.63
C ARG A 63 8.47 -4.52 -1.30
N ARG A 64 8.40 -4.20 -2.62
CA ARG A 64 9.56 -3.72 -3.37
C ARG A 64 10.05 -2.37 -2.86
N GLY A 65 9.17 -1.39 -2.71
CA GLY A 65 9.55 -0.07 -2.22
C GLY A 65 10.05 -0.11 -0.76
N SER A 66 9.49 -0.99 0.09
CA SER A 66 10.02 -1.20 1.44
C SER A 66 11.44 -1.80 1.41
N ALA A 67 11.73 -2.70 0.47
CA ALA A 67 13.07 -3.27 0.30
C ALA A 67 14.07 -2.21 -0.20
N GLU A 68 13.67 -1.40 -1.16
CA GLU A 68 14.47 -0.28 -1.67
C GLU A 68 14.82 0.71 -0.55
N LEU A 69 13.81 1.10 0.23
CA LEU A 69 13.99 1.99 1.37
C LEU A 69 14.90 1.37 2.45
N LEU A 70 14.79 0.06 2.68
CA LEU A 70 15.62 -0.63 3.67
C LEU A 70 17.08 -0.77 3.23
N ILE A 71 17.33 -1.03 1.94
CA ILE A 71 18.68 -1.13 1.38
C ILE A 71 19.41 0.22 1.48
N ASN A 72 18.71 1.31 1.19
CA ASN A 72 19.26 2.66 1.19
C ASN A 72 19.00 3.40 2.53
N PHE A 73 18.71 2.65 3.60
CA PHE A 73 18.25 3.25 4.86
C PHE A 73 19.27 4.20 5.47
N ASP A 74 20.55 3.84 5.44
CA ASP A 74 21.64 4.66 5.99
C ASP A 74 21.96 5.89 5.15
N ASP A 75 21.72 5.82 3.85
CA ASP A 75 21.85 6.96 2.95
C ASP A 75 20.75 7.99 3.21
N HIS A 76 19.53 7.51 3.51
CA HIS A 76 18.40 8.37 3.83
C HIS A 76 18.43 8.91 5.28
N TRP A 77 18.91 8.10 6.24
CA TRP A 77 18.93 8.42 7.66
C TRP A 77 20.25 8.02 8.33
N SER A 78 21.32 8.72 7.98
CA SER A 78 22.63 8.46 8.59
C SER A 78 22.59 8.66 10.10
N SER A 79 23.15 7.70 10.83
CA SER A 79 23.27 7.72 12.30
C SER A 79 24.16 8.87 12.82
N ASN A 80 25.02 9.43 11.95
CA ASN A 80 26.01 10.46 12.29
C ASN A 80 25.54 11.89 11.98
N LEU A 81 24.40 12.07 11.30
CA LEU A 81 23.83 13.39 11.09
C LEU A 81 23.14 13.86 12.38
N SER A 82 23.87 14.59 13.22
CA SER A 82 23.26 15.50 14.16
C SER A 82 22.35 16.43 13.36
N LEU A 83 21.04 16.35 13.57
CA LEU A 83 19.97 17.08 12.84
C LEU A 83 20.04 18.61 12.95
N SER A 84 21.20 19.20 13.20
CA SER A 84 21.46 20.63 13.26
C SER A 84 21.95 21.23 11.94
N SER A 85 22.21 20.44 10.91
CA SER A 85 22.73 20.97 9.65
C SER A 85 21.61 21.13 8.60
N GLN A 86 21.66 22.26 7.93
CA GLN A 86 20.82 22.65 6.79
C GLN A 86 20.87 21.62 5.64
N GLU A 87 21.90 20.75 5.62
CA GLU A 87 22.08 19.65 4.66
C GLU A 87 21.15 18.45 4.92
N GLY A 88 20.87 18.12 6.19
CA GLY A 88 19.91 17.07 6.53
C GLY A 88 18.46 17.44 6.14
N SER A 89 18.14 18.75 6.12
CA SER A 89 16.85 19.24 5.64
C SER A 89 16.70 19.11 4.13
N LYS A 90 17.76 19.39 3.36
CA LYS A 90 17.77 19.26 1.90
C LYS A 90 17.71 17.80 1.45
N LEU A 91 18.36 16.88 2.17
CA LEU A 91 18.28 15.44 1.88
C LEU A 91 16.88 14.88 2.16
N LEU A 92 16.23 15.34 3.24
CA LEU A 92 14.83 14.99 3.53
C LEU A 92 13.85 15.58 2.50
N GLU A 93 14.11 16.77 2.00
CA GLU A 93 13.34 17.39 0.91
C GLU A 93 13.54 16.61 -0.40
N SER A 94 14.77 16.21 -0.74
CA SER A 94 15.02 15.38 -1.94
C SER A 94 14.38 14.00 -1.87
N VAL A 95 14.34 13.36 -0.70
CA VAL A 95 13.62 12.09 -0.49
C VAL A 95 12.10 12.28 -0.59
N ALA A 96 11.58 13.43 -0.16
CA ALA A 96 10.18 13.79 -0.32
C ALA A 96 9.85 14.25 -1.76
N GLU A 97 10.77 14.95 -2.44
CA GLU A 97 10.61 15.45 -3.81
C GLU A 97 10.97 14.39 -4.87
N GLU A 98 11.97 13.54 -4.64
CA GLU A 98 12.39 12.48 -5.59
C GLU A 98 11.52 11.24 -5.59
N ASN A 99 10.25 11.34 -5.20
CA ASN A 99 9.27 10.30 -5.50
C ASN A 99 9.58 8.88 -4.98
N HIS A 100 10.09 8.71 -3.79
CA HIS A 100 10.16 7.38 -3.17
C HIS A 100 8.79 6.92 -2.69
N TRP A 101 7.92 6.67 -3.66
CA TRP A 101 6.60 6.14 -3.43
C TRP A 101 6.73 4.66 -3.04
N ILE A 102 6.78 4.40 -1.74
CA ILE A 102 6.95 3.02 -1.24
C ILE A 102 5.99 2.01 -1.90
N CYS A 103 4.81 2.46 -2.32
CA CYS A 103 3.83 1.62 -3.00
C CYS A 103 3.62 1.99 -4.49
N GLY A 104 4.54 2.80 -5.09
CA GLY A 104 4.44 3.26 -6.48
C GLY A 104 3.70 4.59 -6.63
N LYS A 105 3.89 5.23 -7.79
CA LYS A 105 3.38 6.58 -8.10
C LYS A 105 1.87 6.64 -8.39
N GLU A 106 1.26 5.51 -8.66
CA GLU A 106 -0.09 5.42 -9.24
C GLU A 106 -1.23 5.53 -8.22
N VAL A 107 -0.92 5.54 -6.92
CA VAL A 107 -1.93 5.63 -5.87
C VAL A 107 -2.16 7.10 -5.52
N PRO A 108 -3.33 7.69 -5.80
CA PRO A 108 -3.67 9.04 -5.38
C PRO A 108 -3.62 9.14 -3.86
N ARG A 109 -2.88 10.13 -3.34
CA ARG A 109 -2.71 10.32 -1.90
C ARG A 109 -3.95 10.92 -1.25
N GLY A 110 -4.22 10.47 -0.01
CA GLY A 110 -5.35 10.96 0.79
C GLY A 110 -6.72 10.46 0.33
N TYR A 111 -6.76 9.56 -0.65
CA TYR A 111 -8.00 9.01 -1.16
C TYR A 111 -8.25 7.61 -0.59
N TRP A 112 -9.30 7.46 0.18
CA TRP A 112 -9.70 6.20 0.81
C TRP A 112 -10.89 5.59 0.08
N LEU A 113 -10.87 4.27 -0.14
CA LEU A 113 -11.95 3.53 -0.79
C LEU A 113 -12.78 2.76 0.24
N PHE A 114 -12.26 1.65 0.76
CA PHE A 114 -12.91 0.86 1.80
C PHE A 114 -12.93 1.58 3.15
N CYS A 115 -11.86 2.26 3.50
CA CYS A 115 -11.70 3.03 4.74
C CYS A 115 -12.25 4.46 4.66
N ARG A 116 -12.94 4.82 3.60
CA ARG A 116 -13.55 6.14 3.46
C ARG A 116 -14.60 6.37 4.54
N GLY A 117 -14.46 7.47 5.27
CA GLY A 117 -15.48 7.95 6.21
C GLY A 117 -16.54 8.79 5.51
N SER A 118 -17.64 9.03 6.19
CA SER A 118 -18.68 10.01 5.74
C SER A 118 -18.26 11.45 6.03
N LYS A 119 -17.30 11.63 6.94
CA LYS A 119 -16.64 12.89 7.25
C LYS A 119 -15.14 12.76 7.00
N SER A 120 -14.48 13.87 6.68
CA SER A 120 -13.04 13.90 6.35
C SER A 120 -12.13 13.40 7.49
N GLU A 121 -12.56 13.63 8.73
CA GLU A 121 -11.82 13.28 9.95
C GLU A 121 -12.11 11.87 10.48
N THR A 122 -13.03 11.12 9.83
CA THR A 122 -13.42 9.79 10.28
C THR A 122 -12.80 8.68 9.44
N ARG A 123 -12.48 7.53 10.07
CA ARG A 123 -11.91 6.31 9.47
C ARG A 123 -10.52 6.52 8.86
N GLY A 124 -10.39 6.75 7.56
CA GLY A 124 -9.15 7.09 6.85
C GLY A 124 -7.93 6.25 7.26
N PHE A 125 -6.85 6.95 7.61
CA PHE A 125 -5.56 6.37 7.95
C PHE A 125 -5.61 5.31 9.07
N SER A 126 -6.35 5.56 10.14
CA SER A 126 -6.45 4.60 11.25
C SER A 126 -7.12 3.29 10.80
N CYS A 127 -8.15 3.36 9.97
CA CYS A 127 -8.80 2.19 9.40
C CYS A 127 -7.84 1.42 8.48
N GLY A 128 -7.15 2.11 7.57
CA GLY A 128 -6.18 1.48 6.66
C GLY A 128 -5.01 0.82 7.41
N LEU A 129 -4.55 1.44 8.50
CA LEU A 129 -3.49 0.89 9.33
C LEU A 129 -3.93 -0.39 10.06
N TRP A 130 -5.18 -0.46 10.56
CA TRP A 130 -5.73 -1.69 11.12
C TRP A 130 -5.81 -2.80 10.07
N VAL A 131 -6.27 -2.48 8.85
CA VAL A 131 -6.32 -3.45 7.74
C VAL A 131 -4.91 -3.96 7.41
N LEU A 132 -3.92 -3.07 7.38
CA LEU A 132 -2.51 -3.44 7.18
C LEU A 132 -2.03 -4.41 8.27
N MET A 133 -2.19 -4.06 9.55
CA MET A 133 -1.72 -4.88 10.67
C MET A 133 -2.35 -6.28 10.66
N HIS A 134 -3.68 -6.37 10.46
CA HIS A 134 -4.35 -7.66 10.30
C HIS A 134 -3.83 -8.45 9.10
N SER A 135 -3.59 -7.76 7.98
CA SER A 135 -3.04 -8.40 6.77
C SER A 135 -1.63 -8.94 6.99
N LEU A 136 -0.82 -8.30 7.81
CA LEU A 136 0.52 -8.78 8.16
C LEU A 136 0.44 -10.03 9.06
N THR A 137 -0.34 -9.97 10.15
CA THR A 137 -0.37 -11.04 11.16
C THR A 137 -0.91 -12.38 10.65
N VAL A 138 -1.80 -12.36 9.64
CA VAL A 138 -2.29 -13.59 9.00
C VAL A 138 -1.36 -14.17 7.92
N ARG A 139 -0.24 -13.49 7.63
CA ARG A 139 0.74 -13.90 6.59
C ARG A 139 2.08 -14.33 7.13
N ILE A 140 2.33 -14.16 8.41
CA ILE A 140 3.58 -14.59 9.05
C ILE A 140 3.59 -16.09 9.29
N GLY A 141 4.78 -16.65 9.44
CA GLY A 141 4.98 -17.99 10.02
C GLY A 141 5.00 -17.93 11.55
N ASP A 142 4.77 -19.08 12.19
CA ASP A 142 4.73 -19.16 13.65
C ASP A 142 6.00 -18.64 14.32
N GLY A 143 7.18 -18.93 13.76
CA GLY A 143 8.45 -18.43 14.27
C GLY A 143 8.65 -16.91 14.17
N GLU A 144 7.80 -16.19 13.45
CA GLU A 144 7.85 -14.74 13.29
C GLU A 144 6.89 -13.99 14.23
N SER A 145 6.06 -14.71 15.00
CA SER A 145 4.95 -14.14 15.75
C SER A 145 5.41 -13.13 16.79
N GLN A 146 6.40 -13.48 17.60
CA GLN A 146 6.91 -12.59 18.63
C GLN A 146 7.64 -11.36 18.06
N SER A 147 8.44 -11.54 17.02
CA SER A 147 9.15 -10.42 16.38
C SER A 147 8.18 -9.46 15.68
N THR A 148 7.12 -9.99 15.06
CA THR A 148 6.06 -9.19 14.45
C THR A 148 5.26 -8.43 15.49
N PHE A 149 4.90 -9.07 16.61
CA PHE A 149 4.25 -8.40 17.74
C PHE A 149 5.07 -7.21 18.24
N THR A 150 6.34 -7.45 18.57
CA THR A 150 7.25 -6.40 19.04
C THR A 150 7.36 -5.26 18.01
N SER A 151 7.48 -5.57 16.74
CA SER A 151 7.61 -4.56 15.69
C SER A 151 6.34 -3.73 15.52
N ILE A 152 5.15 -4.33 15.62
CA ILE A 152 3.87 -3.59 15.57
C ILE A 152 3.75 -2.67 16.79
N CYS A 153 4.04 -3.18 17.99
CA CYS A 153 3.98 -2.39 19.22
C CYS A 153 4.95 -1.20 19.18
N ASP A 154 6.20 -1.44 18.79
CA ASP A 154 7.23 -0.42 18.69
C ASP A 154 6.90 0.62 17.61
N PHE A 155 6.35 0.18 16.46
CA PHE A 155 5.94 1.06 15.39
C PHE A 155 4.84 2.02 15.87
N ILE A 156 3.77 1.50 16.46
CA ILE A 156 2.68 2.34 16.97
C ILE A 156 3.19 3.27 18.08
N HIS A 157 3.97 2.76 19.02
CA HIS A 157 4.50 3.55 20.14
C HIS A 157 5.36 4.73 19.66
N ASN A 158 6.22 4.51 18.67
CA ASN A 158 7.18 5.52 18.25
C ASN A 158 6.64 6.47 17.16
N PHE A 159 5.72 6.00 16.28
CA PHE A 159 5.43 6.71 15.03
C PHE A 159 3.96 7.05 14.83
N PHE A 160 3.00 6.46 15.55
CA PHE A 160 1.60 6.80 15.35
C PHE A 160 1.30 8.25 15.78
N ILE A 161 0.40 8.93 15.03
CA ILE A 161 0.19 10.37 15.14
C ILE A 161 -0.47 10.81 16.46
N CYS A 162 -1.38 9.99 17.01
CA CYS A 162 -2.16 10.29 18.20
C CYS A 162 -1.40 9.80 19.44
N GLU A 163 -0.96 10.72 20.30
CA GLU A 163 -0.17 10.40 21.49
C GLU A 163 -0.95 9.55 22.50
N GLU A 164 -2.19 9.90 22.77
CA GLU A 164 -3.06 9.15 23.67
C GLU A 164 -3.32 7.73 23.12
N CYS A 165 -3.53 7.61 21.82
CA CYS A 165 -3.71 6.30 21.16
C CYS A 165 -2.44 5.44 21.29
N ARG A 166 -1.24 6.04 21.17
CA ARG A 166 0.04 5.34 21.39
C ARG A 166 0.13 4.79 22.80
N LYS A 167 -0.22 5.60 23.80
CA LYS A 167 -0.18 5.21 25.20
C LYS A 167 -1.11 4.04 25.47
N HIS A 168 -2.36 4.13 25.08
CA HIS A 168 -3.33 3.04 25.24
C HIS A 168 -2.92 1.76 24.52
N PHE A 169 -2.42 1.88 23.29
CA PHE A 169 -1.97 0.69 22.56
C PHE A 169 -0.74 0.06 23.21
N TYR A 170 0.20 0.87 23.71
CA TYR A 170 1.39 0.40 24.40
C TYR A 170 1.04 -0.29 25.73
N GLU A 171 0.06 0.20 26.47
CA GLU A 171 -0.45 -0.45 27.68
C GLU A 171 -0.97 -1.88 27.36
N MET A 172 -1.70 -2.04 26.26
CA MET A 172 -2.15 -3.37 25.80
C MET A 172 -0.99 -4.27 25.38
N CYS A 173 0.03 -3.73 24.70
CA CYS A 173 1.25 -4.48 24.38
C CYS A 173 1.98 -4.93 25.65
N SER A 174 2.13 -4.03 26.63
CA SER A 174 2.84 -4.28 27.90
C SER A 174 2.11 -5.27 28.80
N SER A 175 0.81 -5.45 28.62
CA SER A 175 0.01 -6.42 29.38
C SER A 175 0.19 -7.87 28.95
N VAL A 176 0.89 -8.11 27.83
CA VAL A 176 1.18 -9.46 27.34
C VAL A 176 2.29 -10.07 28.18
N SER A 177 1.97 -11.11 28.94
CA SER A 177 2.88 -11.74 29.91
C SER A 177 3.74 -12.87 29.33
N ALA A 178 3.36 -13.43 28.17
CA ALA A 178 4.05 -14.53 27.53
C ALA A 178 4.24 -14.26 26.01
N PRO A 179 5.36 -14.71 25.43
CA PRO A 179 5.59 -14.51 24.00
C PRO A 179 4.60 -15.31 23.15
N PHE A 180 4.26 -14.75 22.00
CA PHE A 180 3.43 -15.44 21.00
C PHE A 180 4.23 -16.56 20.32
N ARG A 181 3.66 -17.73 20.27
CA ARG A 181 4.26 -18.94 19.67
C ARG A 181 3.78 -19.17 18.24
N THR A 182 2.56 -18.75 17.94
CA THR A 182 1.91 -19.00 16.64
C THR A 182 1.33 -17.74 16.03
N ALA A 183 1.24 -17.73 14.69
CA ALA A 183 0.56 -16.68 13.94
C ALA A 183 -0.93 -16.55 14.37
N ARG A 184 -1.54 -17.66 14.76
CA ARG A 184 -2.93 -17.70 15.28
C ARG A 184 -3.05 -16.89 16.57
N GLU A 185 -2.18 -17.14 17.55
CA GLU A 185 -2.19 -16.42 18.83
C GLU A 185 -2.04 -14.91 18.62
N LEU A 186 -1.09 -14.49 17.80
CA LEU A 186 -0.88 -13.07 17.49
C LEU A 186 -2.08 -12.44 16.75
N SER A 187 -2.64 -13.15 15.76
CA SER A 187 -3.79 -12.65 15.00
C SER A 187 -5.03 -12.47 15.88
N LEU A 188 -5.28 -13.41 16.80
CA LEU A 188 -6.39 -13.34 17.77
C LEU A 188 -6.15 -12.24 18.81
N TRP A 189 -4.92 -12.05 19.28
CA TRP A 189 -4.57 -10.96 20.18
C TRP A 189 -4.82 -9.60 19.51
N LEU A 190 -4.35 -9.41 18.26
CA LEU A 190 -4.54 -8.17 17.52
C LEU A 190 -6.03 -7.89 17.27
N TRP A 191 -6.80 -8.92 16.92
CA TRP A 191 -8.24 -8.82 16.75
C TRP A 191 -8.95 -8.43 18.05
N SER A 192 -8.63 -9.08 19.17
CA SER A 192 -9.19 -8.74 20.48
C SER A 192 -8.83 -7.32 20.89
N THR A 193 -7.57 -6.91 20.67
CA THR A 193 -7.08 -5.55 20.93
C THR A 193 -7.83 -4.51 20.09
N HIS A 194 -8.04 -4.79 18.79
CA HIS A 194 -8.84 -3.91 17.91
C HIS A 194 -10.27 -3.74 18.43
N ASN A 195 -10.91 -4.83 18.86
CA ASN A 195 -12.26 -4.75 19.44
C ASN A 195 -12.30 -3.96 20.76
N LYS A 196 -11.29 -4.09 21.62
CA LYS A 196 -11.18 -3.27 22.83
C LYS A 196 -11.07 -1.77 22.50
N VAL A 197 -10.25 -1.43 21.50
CA VAL A 197 -10.15 -0.04 21.01
C VAL A 197 -11.49 0.43 20.45
N ASN A 198 -12.16 -0.38 19.62
CA ASN A 198 -13.48 -0.02 19.08
C ASN A 198 -14.51 0.23 20.18
N MET A 199 -14.59 -0.65 21.19
CA MET A 199 -15.55 -0.49 22.30
C MET A 199 -15.29 0.79 23.11
N ARG A 200 -14.01 1.11 23.38
CA ARG A 200 -13.64 2.36 24.06
C ARG A 200 -14.08 3.57 23.24
N LEU A 201 -13.70 3.59 21.96
CA LEU A 201 -14.01 4.71 21.05
C LEU A 201 -15.51 4.84 20.79
N MET A 202 -16.28 3.75 20.71
CA MET A 202 -17.74 3.78 20.63
C MET A 202 -18.38 4.52 21.82
N LYS A 203 -17.86 4.28 23.02
CA LYS A 203 -18.33 4.97 24.23
C LYS A 203 -17.97 6.44 24.17
N GLU A 204 -16.72 6.77 23.90
CA GLU A 204 -16.24 8.16 23.81
C GLU A 204 -17.00 8.96 22.76
N GLU A 205 -17.19 8.38 21.55
CA GLU A 205 -17.93 9.02 20.47
C GLU A 205 -19.41 9.26 20.83
N LYS A 206 -20.02 8.32 21.54
CA LYS A 206 -21.40 8.48 22.02
C LYS A 206 -21.50 9.60 23.06
N ASP A 207 -20.56 9.64 24.01
CA ASP A 207 -20.57 10.62 25.09
C ASP A 207 -20.30 12.05 24.55
N MET A 208 -19.46 12.17 23.53
CA MET A 208 -19.10 13.45 22.89
C MET A 208 -19.98 13.87 21.70
N GLY A 209 -20.91 13.02 21.25
CA GLY A 209 -21.68 13.25 20.05
C GLY A 209 -20.84 13.30 18.77
N THR A 210 -19.71 12.60 18.76
CA THR A 210 -18.78 12.52 17.63
C THR A 210 -18.90 11.17 16.92
N GLY A 211 -17.96 10.87 16.01
CA GLY A 211 -17.96 9.63 15.26
C GLY A 211 -18.59 9.75 13.88
N ASP A 212 -18.53 8.66 13.15
CA ASP A 212 -19.06 8.61 11.78
C ASP A 212 -20.52 8.13 11.78
N PRO A 213 -21.49 8.99 11.35
CA PRO A 213 -22.91 8.62 11.41
C PRO A 213 -23.29 7.53 10.40
N LEU A 214 -22.55 7.40 9.28
CA LEU A 214 -22.84 6.38 8.25
C LEU A 214 -22.04 5.10 8.45
N PHE A 215 -20.90 5.19 9.14
CA PHE A 215 -19.99 4.08 9.41
C PHE A 215 -19.65 4.02 10.91
N PRO A 216 -20.63 3.79 11.77
CA PRO A 216 -20.37 3.68 13.20
C PRO A 216 -19.39 2.53 13.47
N LYS A 217 -18.58 2.68 14.52
CA LYS A 217 -17.75 1.58 14.98
C LYS A 217 -18.60 0.40 15.40
N VAL A 218 -18.11 -0.80 15.11
CA VAL A 218 -18.81 -2.05 15.43
C VAL A 218 -17.82 -3.04 16.03
N THR A 219 -18.35 -4.01 16.76
CA THR A 219 -17.58 -5.19 17.15
C THR A 219 -17.29 -6.02 15.91
N TRP A 220 -16.03 -6.36 15.69
CA TRP A 220 -15.54 -7.01 14.47
C TRP A 220 -15.17 -8.48 14.69
N PRO A 221 -15.53 -9.39 13.79
CA PRO A 221 -16.45 -9.17 12.67
C PRO A 221 -17.90 -9.07 13.14
N PRO A 222 -18.76 -8.28 12.49
CA PRO A 222 -20.17 -8.27 12.83
C PRO A 222 -20.84 -9.59 12.45
N ASN A 223 -21.93 -9.93 13.12
CA ASN A 223 -22.63 -11.21 12.93
C ASN A 223 -23.04 -11.48 11.46
N GLN A 224 -23.40 -10.42 10.72
CA GLN A 224 -23.77 -10.53 9.30
C GLN A 224 -22.60 -11.02 8.41
N LEU A 225 -21.35 -10.71 8.78
CA LEU A 225 -20.16 -11.15 8.05
C LEU A 225 -19.67 -12.52 8.49
N CYS A 226 -19.79 -12.85 9.75
CA CYS A 226 -19.34 -14.11 10.31
C CYS A 226 -20.33 -14.65 11.36
N PRO A 227 -21.46 -15.22 10.96
CA PRO A 227 -22.40 -15.82 11.93
C PRO A 227 -21.74 -16.92 12.76
N SER A 228 -20.87 -17.73 12.17
CA SER A 228 -20.13 -18.80 12.83
C SER A 228 -19.12 -18.33 13.88
N CYS A 229 -18.74 -17.04 13.86
CA CYS A 229 -17.86 -16.46 14.87
C CYS A 229 -18.55 -16.30 16.23
N TYR A 230 -19.86 -16.42 16.28
CA TYR A 230 -20.68 -16.26 17.48
C TYR A 230 -21.17 -17.62 17.95
N ARG A 231 -20.84 -18.02 19.20
CA ARG A 231 -21.35 -19.27 19.79
C ARG A 231 -22.80 -19.13 20.22
N SER A 232 -23.22 -17.95 20.65
CA SER A 232 -24.59 -17.65 21.03
C SER A 232 -25.08 -16.38 20.36
N SER A 233 -26.29 -16.36 19.85
CA SER A 233 -26.96 -15.17 19.36
C SER A 233 -27.39 -14.21 20.48
N LYS A 234 -27.33 -14.65 21.74
CA LYS A 234 -27.66 -13.83 22.90
C LYS A 234 -26.39 -13.26 23.51
N VAL A 235 -26.32 -11.94 23.56
CA VAL A 235 -25.29 -11.21 24.34
C VAL A 235 -25.69 -11.35 25.80
N THR A 236 -24.98 -12.16 26.55
CA THR A 236 -25.14 -12.26 28.03
C THR A 236 -24.18 -11.24 28.67
N ASP A 237 -24.70 -10.36 29.50
CA ASP A 237 -23.96 -9.34 30.25
C ASP A 237 -23.10 -8.37 29.40
N GLY A 238 -23.51 -8.09 28.15
CA GLY A 238 -22.81 -7.18 27.25
C GLY A 238 -21.54 -7.75 26.59
N ALA A 239 -21.15 -9.00 26.91
CA ALA A 239 -20.01 -9.68 26.32
C ALA A 239 -20.46 -10.65 25.23
N VAL A 240 -19.74 -10.63 24.10
CA VAL A 240 -19.96 -11.57 22.99
C VAL A 240 -19.23 -12.87 23.30
N ASP A 241 -19.95 -13.99 23.21
CA ASP A 241 -19.35 -15.34 23.30
C ASP A 241 -18.79 -15.73 21.93
N TRP A 242 -17.47 -15.60 21.79
CA TRP A 242 -16.78 -15.82 20.53
C TRP A 242 -16.36 -17.26 20.30
N ASN A 243 -16.55 -17.73 19.08
CA ASN A 243 -15.88 -18.91 18.56
C ASN A 243 -14.54 -18.48 17.94
N GLU A 244 -13.47 -18.50 18.72
CA GLU A 244 -12.15 -18.02 18.29
C GLU A 244 -11.58 -18.80 17.11
N ASP A 245 -11.93 -20.09 16.93
CA ASP A 245 -11.51 -20.86 15.75
C ASP A 245 -12.16 -20.30 14.49
N ALA A 246 -13.47 -20.04 14.55
CA ALA A 246 -14.18 -19.42 13.43
C ALA A 246 -13.70 -17.99 13.18
N VAL A 247 -13.39 -17.21 14.23
CA VAL A 247 -12.80 -15.88 14.11
C VAL A 247 -11.46 -15.95 13.39
N TYR A 248 -10.57 -16.84 13.81
CA TYR A 248 -9.25 -16.98 13.15
C TYR A 248 -9.39 -17.37 11.68
N GLN A 249 -10.27 -18.34 11.37
CA GLN A 249 -10.55 -18.69 9.96
C GLN A 249 -11.12 -17.51 9.17
N PHE A 250 -11.99 -16.72 9.78
CA PHE A 250 -12.48 -15.49 9.17
C PHE A 250 -11.34 -14.51 8.89
N LEU A 251 -10.46 -14.23 9.85
CA LEU A 251 -9.32 -13.32 9.69
C LEU A 251 -8.40 -13.77 8.57
N VAL A 252 -8.04 -15.06 8.53
CA VAL A 252 -7.19 -15.64 7.47
C VAL A 252 -7.85 -15.53 6.11
N ASN A 253 -9.15 -15.77 6.02
CA ASN A 253 -9.89 -15.67 4.77
C ASN A 253 -10.07 -14.21 4.33
N TYR A 254 -10.39 -13.31 5.26
CA TYR A 254 -10.69 -11.92 4.97
C TYR A 254 -9.43 -11.10 4.63
N TYR A 255 -8.39 -11.21 5.47
CA TYR A 255 -7.15 -10.45 5.31
C TYR A 255 -6.01 -11.22 4.63
N GLY A 256 -6.17 -12.53 4.42
CA GLY A 256 -5.15 -13.43 3.89
C GLY A 256 -5.19 -13.61 2.38
N LYS A 257 -5.32 -14.86 1.93
CA LYS A 257 -5.13 -15.27 0.52
C LYS A 257 -6.03 -14.55 -0.49
N LYS A 258 -7.28 -14.26 -0.14
CA LYS A 258 -8.23 -13.60 -1.06
C LYS A 258 -7.81 -12.20 -1.46
N LEU A 259 -7.24 -11.41 -0.54
CA LEU A 259 -6.69 -10.09 -0.85
C LEU A 259 -5.68 -10.11 -2.00
N VAL A 260 -4.87 -11.16 -2.11
CA VAL A 260 -3.80 -11.25 -3.14
C VAL A 260 -4.33 -11.77 -4.48
N SER A 261 -5.23 -12.76 -4.49
CA SER A 261 -5.72 -13.35 -5.72
C SER A 261 -6.66 -12.41 -6.47
N SER A 262 -7.59 -11.78 -5.77
CA SER A 262 -8.54 -10.83 -6.38
C SER A 262 -7.85 -9.60 -6.97
N TYR A 263 -6.77 -9.11 -6.32
CA TYR A 263 -5.95 -8.03 -6.89
C TYR A 263 -5.32 -8.42 -8.22
N LYS A 264 -4.80 -9.65 -8.35
CA LYS A 264 -4.23 -10.14 -9.60
C LYS A 264 -5.27 -10.23 -10.71
N GLU A 265 -6.44 -10.77 -10.41
CA GLU A 265 -7.53 -10.91 -11.39
C GLU A 265 -8.03 -9.55 -11.86
N THR A 266 -8.34 -8.63 -10.95
CA THR A 266 -8.82 -7.29 -11.31
C THR A 266 -7.74 -6.45 -12.01
N TYR A 267 -6.47 -6.58 -11.63
CA TYR A 267 -5.36 -5.91 -12.32
C TYR A 267 -5.18 -6.45 -13.74
N MET A 268 -5.28 -7.76 -13.93
CA MET A 268 -5.22 -8.38 -15.26
C MET A 268 -6.42 -8.00 -16.13
N GLU A 269 -7.63 -7.94 -15.55
CA GLU A 269 -8.83 -7.46 -16.23
C GLU A 269 -8.73 -5.98 -16.61
N SER A 270 -8.19 -5.13 -15.74
CA SER A 270 -7.96 -3.71 -16.04
C SER A 270 -6.94 -3.51 -17.16
N LEU A 271 -5.86 -4.31 -17.19
CA LEU A 271 -4.88 -4.29 -18.28
C LEU A 271 -5.51 -4.75 -19.60
N GLN A 272 -6.32 -5.82 -19.59
CA GLN A 272 -7.03 -6.30 -20.78
C GLN A 272 -8.07 -5.31 -21.28
N GLN A 273 -8.74 -4.58 -20.40
CA GLN A 273 -9.66 -3.50 -20.78
C GLN A 273 -8.91 -2.31 -21.38
N GLN A 274 -7.74 -1.98 -20.82
CA GLN A 274 -6.88 -0.92 -21.34
C GLN A 274 -6.29 -1.26 -22.72
N GLU A 275 -5.84 -2.51 -22.92
CA GLU A 275 -5.42 -3.01 -24.22
C GLU A 275 -6.57 -3.00 -25.23
N LYS A 276 -7.77 -3.46 -24.85
CA LYS A 276 -8.96 -3.40 -25.71
C LYS A 276 -9.35 -1.97 -26.09
N LYS A 277 -9.19 -1.02 -25.16
CA LYS A 277 -9.45 0.39 -25.41
C LYS A 277 -8.44 1.00 -26.39
N ILE A 278 -7.16 0.70 -26.22
CA ILE A 278 -6.08 1.11 -27.12
C ILE A 278 -6.31 0.51 -28.52
N VAL A 279 -6.63 -0.78 -28.62
CA VAL A 279 -6.91 -1.45 -29.91
C VAL A 279 -8.19 -0.90 -30.56
N SER A 280 -9.21 -0.52 -29.78
CA SER A 280 -10.43 0.10 -30.33
C SER A 280 -10.22 1.55 -30.77
N GLU A 281 -9.35 2.30 -30.09
CA GLU A 281 -8.95 3.65 -30.50
C GLU A 281 -8.06 3.62 -31.76
N ASP A 282 -7.15 2.65 -31.85
CA ASP A 282 -6.30 2.44 -33.06
C ASP A 282 -7.13 1.98 -34.26
N SER A 283 -8.16 1.14 -34.06
CA SER A 283 -9.10 0.75 -35.11
C SER A 283 -10.04 1.88 -35.55
N SER A 284 -10.31 2.87 -34.67
CA SER A 284 -11.11 4.07 -35.03
C SER A 284 -10.25 5.10 -35.79
N ILE A 285 -8.96 5.14 -35.56
CA ILE A 285 -8.00 5.99 -36.30
C ILE A 285 -7.71 5.40 -37.69
N SER A 286 -7.73 4.06 -37.86
CA SER A 286 -7.50 3.40 -39.13
C SER A 286 -8.63 3.62 -40.13
N ASN A 287 -9.81 4.05 -39.71
CA ASN A 287 -10.91 4.40 -40.63
C ASN A 287 -10.88 5.87 -41.12
N ALA A 288 -9.94 6.69 -40.64
CA ALA A 288 -9.85 8.10 -41.03
C ALA A 288 -8.77 8.43 -42.08
N ALA A 289 -7.86 7.53 -42.41
CA ALA A 289 -6.90 7.75 -43.48
C ALA A 289 -6.37 6.43 -44.10
N SER A 290 -7.11 5.83 -45.01
CA SER A 290 -6.52 4.83 -45.91
C SER A 290 -5.58 5.56 -46.88
N VAL A 291 -4.32 5.70 -46.50
CA VAL A 291 -3.27 6.12 -47.44
C VAL A 291 -3.14 5.00 -48.49
N PRO A 292 -3.38 5.27 -49.77
CA PRO A 292 -3.24 4.24 -50.81
C PRO A 292 -1.83 3.64 -50.76
N ILE A 293 -1.71 2.33 -50.76
CA ILE A 293 -0.43 1.61 -50.70
C ILE A 293 0.58 2.15 -51.73
N GLY A 294 0.15 2.72 -52.83
CA GLY A 294 0.95 3.40 -53.85
C GLY A 294 1.64 4.67 -53.33
N ALA A 295 1.04 5.40 -52.40
CA ALA A 295 1.67 6.62 -51.86
C ALA A 295 2.79 6.28 -50.84
N ALA A 296 2.61 5.24 -50.02
CA ALA A 296 3.62 4.77 -49.06
C ALA A 296 4.85 4.17 -49.82
N LEU A 297 4.64 3.44 -50.89
CA LEU A 297 5.68 2.94 -51.80
C LEU A 297 6.43 4.09 -52.50
N GLY A 298 5.71 5.14 -52.92
CA GLY A 298 6.31 6.31 -53.53
C GLY A 298 7.28 7.07 -52.64
N VAL A 299 6.90 7.26 -51.36
CA VAL A 299 7.76 7.93 -50.37
C VAL A 299 9.00 7.08 -50.03
N ALA A 300 8.85 5.76 -49.91
CA ALA A 300 9.96 4.87 -49.62
C ALA A 300 10.99 4.85 -50.77
N ILE A 301 10.54 4.78 -52.04
CA ILE A 301 11.40 4.82 -53.21
C ILE A 301 12.09 6.18 -53.36
N ALA A 302 11.38 7.30 -53.11
CA ALA A 302 11.98 8.63 -53.15
C ALA A 302 13.07 8.79 -52.09
N SER A 303 12.85 8.31 -50.85
CA SER A 303 13.83 8.35 -49.79
C SER A 303 15.09 7.55 -50.06
N CYS A 304 14.96 6.35 -50.69
CA CYS A 304 16.08 5.52 -51.09
C CYS A 304 16.89 6.15 -52.22
N THR A 305 16.25 6.78 -53.19
CA THR A 305 16.94 7.44 -54.31
C THR A 305 17.68 8.69 -53.85
N PHE A 306 17.12 9.50 -52.98
CA PHE A 306 17.83 10.65 -52.37
C PHE A 306 19.04 10.22 -51.56
N GLY A 307 18.90 9.13 -50.75
CA GLY A 307 20.01 8.58 -49.99
C GLY A 307 21.17 8.09 -50.90
N ALA A 308 20.84 7.37 -51.97
CA ALA A 308 21.83 6.87 -52.94
C ALA A 308 22.55 8.03 -53.68
N LEU A 309 21.82 9.04 -54.12
CA LEU A 309 22.37 10.23 -54.78
C LEU A 309 23.29 11.03 -53.84
N ALA A 310 22.91 11.17 -52.57
CA ALA A 310 23.74 11.85 -51.55
C ALA A 310 25.05 11.08 -51.27
N CYS A 311 24.98 9.74 -51.21
CA CYS A 311 26.17 8.90 -51.07
C CYS A 311 27.09 8.98 -52.29
N PHE A 312 26.51 8.91 -53.50
CA PHE A 312 27.26 9.04 -54.76
C PHE A 312 27.95 10.43 -54.87
N TRP A 313 27.26 11.50 -54.50
CA TRP A 313 27.80 12.86 -54.53
C TRP A 313 28.96 13.02 -53.53
N ARG A 314 28.82 12.47 -52.32
CA ARG A 314 29.91 12.44 -51.32
C ARG A 314 31.14 11.66 -51.85
N ALA A 315 30.93 10.53 -52.51
CA ALA A 315 32.00 9.74 -53.06
C ALA A 315 32.74 10.50 -54.18
N GLN A 316 31.98 11.17 -55.07
CA GLN A 316 32.58 12.05 -56.10
C GLN A 316 33.36 13.22 -55.54
N GLN A 317 32.86 13.86 -54.47
CA GLN A 317 33.62 14.96 -53.84
C GLN A 317 34.94 14.47 -53.20
N LYS A 318 34.93 13.26 -52.61
CA LYS A 318 36.12 12.65 -52.03
C LYS A 318 37.17 12.34 -53.10
N ASN A 319 36.75 11.83 -54.27
CA ASN A 319 37.62 11.55 -55.39
C ASN A 319 38.16 12.84 -56.02
N ARG A 320 37.39 13.94 -56.06
CA ARG A 320 37.87 15.24 -56.57
C ARG A 320 38.91 15.89 -55.62
N LYS A 321 38.79 15.69 -54.32
CA LYS A 321 39.80 16.18 -53.32
C LYS A 321 41.12 15.40 -53.40
N GLN A 322 41.06 14.07 -53.68
CA GLN A 322 42.26 13.26 -53.85
C GLN A 322 43.03 13.62 -55.12
N ARG A 323 42.34 13.99 -56.23
CA ARG A 323 42.99 14.42 -57.46
C ARG A 323 43.65 15.83 -57.39
N LYS A 324 43.25 16.67 -56.46
CA LYS A 324 43.86 18.00 -56.22
C LYS A 324 45.10 17.97 -55.35
N ASN A 325 45.41 16.87 -54.70
CA ASN A 325 46.60 16.71 -53.85
C ASN A 325 47.76 15.98 -54.60
N TRP A 326 47.64 15.76 -55.92
CA TRP A 326 48.65 15.09 -56.75
C TRP A 326 49.12 15.95 -57.96
N ASN A 327 48.90 17.26 -57.90
CA ASN A 327 49.52 18.24 -58.81
C ASN A 327 50.29 19.31 -58.00
#